data_69e9703162c6f0c68a12e25bf970801f
#
_entry.id   69e9703162c6f0c68a12e25bf970801f
#
_cell.length_a   1.000
_cell.length_b   1.000
_cell.length_c   1.000
_cell.angle_alpha   90.00
_cell.angle_beta   90.00
_cell.angle_gamma   90.00
#
_symmetry.space_group_name_H-M   'P 1'
#
loop_
_entity.id
_entity.type
_entity.pdbx_description
1 polymer ?
#
loop_
_entity_poly.entity_id
_entity_poly.type
_entity_poly.pdbx_seq_one_letter_code
_entity_poly.pdbx_strand_id
1 'polypeptide(L)' 'MDKLNVLIAGSTGYIGTQLVKLLCKHKNVKIKYLCGNTSVGKNISFYDKDLTKYKLPKIIKINYKLFK' A
#
# COMPACT_ATOMS: atom_id res chain seq x y z
N MET A 1 -21.45 0.85 -4.37
CA MET A 1 -20.72 2.12 -4.19
C MET A 1 -19.25 1.91 -4.55
N ASP A 2 -18.69 2.80 -5.35
CA ASP A 2 -17.32 2.67 -5.79
C ASP A 2 -16.34 2.88 -4.64
N LYS A 3 -15.27 2.09 -4.63
CA LYS A 3 -14.23 2.26 -3.63
C LYS A 3 -13.32 3.41 -4.00
N LEU A 4 -12.84 4.13 -2.99
CA LEU A 4 -11.85 5.17 -3.16
C LEU A 4 -10.48 4.53 -3.39
N ASN A 5 -9.84 4.87 -4.51
CA ASN A 5 -8.49 4.38 -4.79
C ASN A 5 -7.47 5.21 -4.03
N VAL A 6 -6.54 4.54 -3.36
CA VAL A 6 -5.57 5.19 -2.48
C VAL A 6 -4.16 4.78 -2.87
N LEU A 7 -3.25 5.75 -2.85
CA LEU A 7 -1.81 5.52 -2.99
C LEU A 7 -1.17 5.82 -1.64
N ILE A 8 -0.32 4.92 -1.16
CA ILE A 8 0.39 5.12 0.10
C ILE A 8 1.88 5.28 -0.20
N ALA A 9 2.41 6.46 0.04
CA ALA A 9 3.84 6.72 -0.09
C ALA A 9 4.54 6.35 1.22
N GLY A 10 5.77 5.82 1.12
CA GLY A 10 6.50 5.39 2.30
C GLY A 10 5.87 4.21 3.00
N SER A 11 5.29 3.28 2.24
CA SER A 11 4.48 2.18 2.78
C SER A 11 5.26 1.23 3.69
N THR A 12 6.58 1.19 3.60
CA THR A 12 7.40 0.31 4.44
C THR A 12 7.91 0.99 5.71
N GLY A 13 7.68 2.29 5.88
CA GLY A 13 7.99 2.98 7.13
C GLY A 13 6.99 2.60 8.21
N TYR A 14 7.31 2.95 9.47
CA TYR A 14 6.45 2.59 10.59
C TYR A 14 5.04 3.14 10.43
N ILE A 15 4.93 4.42 10.10
CA ILE A 15 3.61 5.05 9.91
C ILE A 15 2.92 4.49 8.67
N GLY A 16 3.68 4.26 7.59
CA GLY A 16 3.13 3.73 6.35
C GLY A 16 2.52 2.35 6.52
N THR A 17 3.20 1.44 7.24
CA THR A 17 2.65 0.11 7.49
C THR A 17 1.39 0.15 8.35
N GLN A 18 1.33 1.07 9.31
CA GLN A 18 0.13 1.25 10.13
C GLN A 18 -1.04 1.75 9.28
N LEU A 19 -0.78 2.66 8.35
CA LEU A 19 -1.82 3.13 7.42
C LEU A 19 -2.31 2.00 6.53
N VAL A 20 -1.42 1.15 6.03
CA VAL A 20 -1.82 0.01 5.21
C VAL A 20 -2.75 -0.91 6.00
N LYS A 21 -2.39 -1.22 7.24
CA LYS A 21 -3.23 -2.06 8.09
C LYS A 21 -4.62 -1.46 8.31
N LEU A 22 -4.66 -0.17 8.55
CA LEU A 22 -5.93 0.51 8.81
C LEU A 22 -6.80 0.55 7.56
N LEU A 23 -6.21 0.92 6.43
CA LEU A 23 -6.96 1.13 5.19
C LEU A 23 -7.37 -0.17 4.51
N CYS A 24 -6.57 -1.24 4.62
CA CYS A 24 -6.94 -2.50 3.99
C CYS A 24 -8.17 -3.14 4.62
N LYS A 25 -8.52 -2.74 5.83
CA LYS A 25 -9.75 -3.19 6.50
C LYS A 25 -10.95 -2.31 6.18
N HIS A 26 -10.75 -1.18 5.51
CA HIS A 26 -11.81 -0.23 5.23
C HIS A 26 -12.62 -0.68 4.00
N LYS A 27 -13.93 -0.79 4.15
CA LYS A 27 -14.80 -1.34 3.09
C LYS A 27 -14.82 -0.49 1.83
N ASN A 28 -14.69 0.82 1.97
CA ASN A 28 -14.83 1.77 0.86
C ASN A 28 -13.50 2.24 0.30
N VAL A 29 -12.40 1.61 0.69
CA VAL A 29 -11.07 2.01 0.27
C VAL A 29 -10.39 0.84 -0.42
N LYS A 30 -9.81 1.11 -1.59
CA LYS A 30 -8.96 0.16 -2.30
C LYS A 30 -7.55 0.73 -2.37
N ILE A 31 -6.59 0.00 -1.85
CA ILE A 31 -5.18 0.40 -1.96
C ILE A 31 -4.70 0.02 -3.35
N LYS A 32 -4.58 1.01 -4.22
CA LYS A 32 -4.18 0.79 -5.60
C LYS A 32 -2.67 0.73 -5.77
N TYR A 33 -1.94 1.55 -5.03
CA TYR A 33 -0.48 1.61 -5.11
C TYR A 33 0.14 1.69 -3.73
N LEU A 34 1.23 0.93 -3.55
CA LEU A 34 2.12 1.04 -2.40
C LEU A 34 3.47 1.50 -2.91
N CYS A 35 3.97 2.63 -2.42
CA CYS A 35 5.20 3.23 -2.92
C CYS A 35 6.28 3.22 -1.87
N GLY A 36 7.52 2.98 -2.30
CA GLY A 36 8.70 3.02 -1.45
C GLY A 36 9.94 3.25 -2.29
N ASN A 37 11.08 3.47 -1.67
CA ASN A 37 12.33 3.71 -2.38
C ASN A 37 13.20 2.46 -2.46
N THR A 38 13.48 1.85 -1.31
CA THR A 38 14.39 0.70 -1.23
C THR A 38 13.68 -0.63 -1.32
N SER A 39 12.35 -0.62 -1.29
CA SER A 39 11.52 -1.82 -1.17
C SER A 39 10.80 -2.17 -2.47
N VAL A 40 11.15 -1.51 -3.56
CA VAL A 40 10.49 -1.70 -4.85
C VAL A 40 10.57 -3.16 -5.29
N GLY A 41 9.42 -3.70 -5.72
CA GLY A 41 9.33 -5.08 -6.17
C GLY A 41 9.01 -6.09 -5.07
N LYS A 42 9.04 -5.67 -3.82
CA LYS A 42 8.72 -6.56 -2.69
C LYS A 42 7.25 -6.44 -2.30
N ASN A 43 6.74 -7.47 -1.65
CA ASN A 43 5.40 -7.44 -1.08
C ASN A 43 5.46 -6.78 0.30
N ILE A 44 4.41 -6.02 0.63
CA ILE A 44 4.33 -5.36 1.93
C ILE A 44 4.31 -6.39 3.08
N SER A 45 3.81 -7.59 2.83
CA SER A 45 3.78 -8.67 3.81
C SER A 45 5.18 -9.10 4.26
N PHE A 46 6.20 -8.80 3.48
CA PHE A 46 7.59 -9.03 3.87
C PHE A 46 7.95 -8.22 5.13
N TYR A 47 7.36 -7.05 5.27
CA TYR A 47 7.62 -6.14 6.41
C TYR A 47 6.64 -6.33 7.55
N ASP A 48 5.45 -6.86 7.25
CA ASP A 48 4.42 -7.08 8.26
C ASP A 48 3.59 -8.31 7.87
N LYS A 49 3.77 -9.38 8.62
CA LYS A 49 3.14 -10.66 8.35
C LYS A 49 1.62 -10.61 8.46
N ASP A 50 1.09 -9.68 9.24
CA ASP A 50 -0.36 -9.53 9.39
C ASP A 50 -1.04 -9.15 8.08
N LEU A 51 -0.28 -8.64 7.11
CA LEU A 51 -0.81 -8.24 5.82
C LEU A 51 -0.84 -9.36 4.79
N THR A 52 -0.34 -10.55 5.14
CA THR A 52 -0.28 -11.69 4.22
C THR A 52 -1.67 -12.11 3.74
N LYS A 53 -2.68 -11.97 4.57
CA LYS A 53 -4.05 -12.38 4.25
C LYS A 53 -4.75 -11.44 3.27
N TYR A 54 -4.18 -10.29 2.99
CA TYR A 54 -4.76 -9.32 2.07
C TYR A 54 -4.05 -9.37 0.73
N LYS A 55 -4.82 -9.23 -0.36
CA LYS A 55 -4.25 -9.13 -1.69
C LYS A 55 -3.88 -7.68 -1.95
N LEU A 56 -2.62 -7.35 -1.72
CA LEU A 56 -2.11 -6.00 -1.90
C LEU A 56 -1.11 -5.97 -3.06
N PRO A 57 -1.00 -4.82 -3.75
CA PRO A 57 -0.03 -4.69 -4.84
C PRO A 57 1.39 -4.72 -4.32
N LYS A 58 2.33 -5.05 -5.19
CA LYS A 58 3.75 -4.96 -4.86
C LYS A 58 4.15 -3.50 -4.71
N ILE A 59 5.18 -3.28 -3.91
CA ILE A 59 5.71 -1.94 -3.68
C ILE A 59 6.40 -1.46 -4.95
N ILE A 60 6.06 -0.25 -5.37
CA ILE A 60 6.64 0.37 -6.58
C ILE A 60 7.28 1.70 -6.20
N LYS A 61 8.14 2.19 -7.10
CA LYS A 61 8.72 3.52 -6.94
C LYS A 61 7.65 4.57 -7.23
N ILE A 62 7.61 5.64 -6.44
CA ILE A 62 6.65 6.70 -6.67
C ILE A 62 6.87 7.33 -8.03
N ASN A 63 5.79 7.55 -8.77
CA ASN A 63 5.83 8.13 -10.11
C ASN A 63 4.70 9.13 -10.23
N TYR A 64 5.03 10.35 -10.60
CA TYR A 64 4.04 11.42 -10.70
C TYR A 64 2.94 11.13 -11.72
N LYS A 65 3.19 10.27 -12.68
CA LYS A 65 2.16 9.86 -13.64
C LYS A 65 0.99 9.13 -12.97
N LEU A 66 1.21 8.57 -11.77
CA LEU A 66 0.16 7.89 -11.03
C LEU A 66 -0.92 8.84 -10.52
N PHE A 67 -0.64 10.14 -10.49
CA PHE A 67 -1.56 11.14 -9.96
C PHE A 67 -2.48 11.76 -11.01
N LYS A 68 -2.44 11.26 -12.21
CA LYS A 68 -3.35 11.72 -13.26
C LYS A 68 -4.70 11.06 -13.21
#